data_eb7ae125723feee147cd814f97fdf586
#
_entry.id   eb7ae125723feee147cd814f97fdf586
#
_cell.length_a   1.000
_cell.length_b   1.000
_cell.length_c   1.000
_cell.angle_alpha   90.00
_cell.angle_beta   90.00
_cell.angle_gamma   90.00
#
_symmetry.space_group_name_H-M   'P 1'
#
loop_
_entity.id
_entity.type
_entity.pdbx_description
1 polymer ?
#
loop_
_entity_poly.entity_id
_entity_poly.type
_entity_poly.pdbx_seq_one_letter_code
_entity_poly.pdbx_strand_id
1 'polypeptide(L)'
;MARRSFFQLPTRRRLIVLGALIIAGPSGWFLWQPGATVTDGRHDRRHNGLWLQHGWLADDGWFIRNGKEDRMNQLRDPAALAAQVELCRRHHITDLFPHLCPANSDGALPAVDDAQVERFLGAFAAPEFRVMPWVGGAYESGAGPSDANWRNAFVVSIADLMARHPRLAGVHVNIEPCPSGHAGLLNLLEELRPVFPTGKLISVAAYPPPTILHRFPDVHWEEGYFRQVATRCDQMVVMMYDTSIRTPKLYRNLMRSWTREAISWAGDKQVLLGLPTYDDADSGDHDPSVENLMNALSGVHAGLMSFPTMPPSYQGVAIYCDWEMTSDEWQTFRENFL
;
A
#
# COMPACT_ATOMS: atom_id res chain seq x y z
N MET A 1 2.58 37.97 -34.61
CA MET A 1 3.76 38.26 -33.74
C MET A 1 4.73 37.09 -33.87
N ALA A 2 5.87 37.32 -34.54
CA ALA A 2 6.89 36.25 -34.72
C ALA A 2 7.58 35.98 -33.38
N ARG A 3 7.56 34.74 -32.91
CA ARG A 3 8.35 34.27 -31.76
C ARG A 3 9.84 34.35 -32.15
N ARG A 4 10.56 35.37 -31.66
CA ARG A 4 12.04 35.39 -31.79
C ARG A 4 12.58 34.20 -30.98
N SER A 5 13.28 33.29 -31.65
CA SER A 5 13.92 32.16 -30.97
C SER A 5 15.04 32.65 -30.04
N PHE A 6 15.36 31.90 -28.99
CA PHE A 6 16.44 32.19 -28.04
C PHE A 6 17.78 32.45 -28.75
N PHE A 7 18.03 31.82 -29.89
CA PHE A 7 19.23 31.96 -30.70
C PHE A 7 19.34 33.32 -31.47
N GLN A 8 18.28 34.13 -31.51
CA GLN A 8 18.28 35.44 -32.13
C GLN A 8 18.58 36.61 -31.15
N LEU A 9 18.81 36.30 -29.86
CA LEU A 9 19.17 37.31 -28.88
C LEU A 9 20.66 37.70 -29.00
N PRO A 10 21.01 39.00 -28.80
CA PRO A 10 22.40 39.45 -28.72
C PRO A 10 23.17 38.71 -27.62
N THR A 11 24.44 38.43 -27.85
CA THR A 11 25.30 37.62 -26.97
C THR A 11 25.24 38.06 -25.49
N ARG A 12 25.25 39.35 -25.20
CA ARG A 12 25.08 39.88 -23.84
C ARG A 12 23.75 39.49 -23.20
N ARG A 13 22.64 39.55 -23.94
CA ARG A 13 21.32 39.11 -23.42
C ARG A 13 21.24 37.62 -23.20
N ARG A 14 21.90 36.80 -24.02
CA ARG A 14 22.02 35.36 -23.81
C ARG A 14 22.77 35.05 -22.52
N LEU A 15 23.87 35.73 -22.25
CA LEU A 15 24.66 35.56 -21.02
C LEU A 15 23.87 35.98 -19.77
N ILE A 16 23.10 37.05 -19.84
CA ILE A 16 22.23 37.49 -18.74
C ILE A 16 21.11 36.46 -18.49
N VAL A 17 20.47 35.97 -19.53
CA VAL A 17 19.42 34.95 -19.41
C VAL A 17 19.99 33.63 -18.86
N LEU A 18 21.17 33.23 -19.37
CA LEU A 18 21.86 32.03 -18.84
C LEU A 18 22.24 32.18 -17.36
N GLY A 19 22.82 33.36 -17.01
CA GLY A 19 23.15 33.68 -15.61
C GLY A 19 21.91 33.70 -14.71
N ALA A 20 20.80 34.27 -15.18
CA ALA A 20 19.53 34.25 -14.45
C ALA A 20 18.98 32.83 -14.27
N LEU A 21 19.07 31.95 -15.27
CA LEU A 21 18.67 30.56 -15.19
C LEU A 21 19.55 29.74 -14.23
N ILE A 22 20.87 30.01 -14.23
CA ILE A 22 21.82 29.34 -13.32
C ILE A 22 21.53 29.70 -11.86
N ILE A 23 21.07 30.92 -11.58
CA ILE A 23 20.73 31.34 -10.21
C ILE A 23 19.29 30.94 -9.87
N ALA A 24 18.34 31.13 -10.77
CA ALA A 24 16.93 30.84 -10.54
C ALA A 24 16.65 29.34 -10.36
N GLY A 25 17.37 28.47 -11.06
CA GLY A 25 17.22 27.03 -10.95
C GLY A 25 17.55 26.49 -9.54
N PRO A 26 18.78 26.70 -9.03
CA PRO A 26 19.15 26.30 -7.67
C PRO A 26 18.33 26.99 -6.59
N SER A 27 18.03 28.29 -6.73
CA SER A 27 17.18 29.01 -5.77
C SER A 27 15.76 28.48 -5.78
N GLY A 28 15.18 28.20 -6.94
CA GLY A 28 13.86 27.58 -7.06
C GLY A 28 13.80 26.19 -6.42
N TRP A 29 14.84 25.37 -6.65
CA TRP A 29 14.96 24.06 -6.00
C TRP A 29 15.09 24.18 -4.49
N PHE A 30 15.88 25.13 -3.98
CA PHE A 30 16.04 25.34 -2.54
C PHE A 30 14.74 25.76 -1.86
N LEU A 31 13.99 26.68 -2.49
CA LEU A 31 12.73 27.21 -1.98
C LEU A 31 11.55 26.25 -2.15
N TRP A 32 11.66 25.30 -3.09
CA TRP A 32 10.60 24.33 -3.32
C TRP A 32 10.47 23.33 -2.16
N GLN A 33 9.30 23.33 -1.52
CA GLN A 33 8.97 22.47 -0.39
C GLN A 33 7.71 21.65 -0.71
N PRO A 34 7.84 20.45 -1.29
CA PRO A 34 6.71 19.63 -1.74
C PRO A 34 5.97 18.91 -0.61
N GLY A 35 6.54 18.86 0.58
CA GLY A 35 5.95 18.23 1.76
C GLY A 35 5.28 19.22 2.71
N ALA A 36 4.53 18.70 3.67
CA ALA A 36 3.94 19.45 4.78
C ALA A 36 4.17 18.72 6.12
N THR A 37 4.25 19.46 7.20
CA THR A 37 4.27 18.92 8.56
C THR A 37 2.91 19.17 9.20
N VAL A 38 2.27 18.12 9.72
CA VAL A 38 1.01 18.16 10.44
C VAL A 38 1.15 17.27 11.66
N THR A 39 0.88 17.82 12.82
CA THR A 39 1.09 17.15 14.14
C THR A 39 -0.14 17.23 15.04
N ASP A 40 -1.30 17.57 14.49
CA ASP A 40 -2.55 17.77 15.24
C ASP A 40 -3.60 16.68 14.94
N GLY A 41 -3.20 15.58 14.30
CA GLY A 41 -4.05 14.44 14.03
C GLY A 41 -5.19 14.69 13.03
N ARG A 42 -5.25 15.88 12.37
CA ARG A 42 -6.39 16.22 11.49
C ARG A 42 -6.58 15.30 10.29
N HIS A 43 -5.54 14.55 9.92
CA HIS A 43 -5.56 13.61 8.81
C HIS A 43 -5.79 12.15 9.26
N ASP A 44 -5.71 11.87 10.54
CA ASP A 44 -6.06 10.55 11.06
C ASP A 44 -7.58 10.36 11.12
N ARG A 45 -8.06 9.41 10.36
CA ARG A 45 -9.48 9.00 10.33
C ARG A 45 -9.79 7.87 11.30
N ARG A 46 -8.79 7.44 12.08
CA ARG A 46 -8.85 6.30 13.00
C ARG A 46 -9.21 4.98 12.31
N HIS A 47 -8.84 4.86 11.05
CA HIS A 47 -9.02 3.70 10.18
C HIS A 47 -7.73 3.41 9.42
N ASN A 48 -6.66 3.07 10.16
CA ASN A 48 -5.38 2.76 9.55
C ASN A 48 -5.24 1.26 9.32
N GLY A 49 -4.43 0.88 8.33
CA GLY A 49 -4.11 -0.50 7.99
C GLY A 49 -2.71 -0.91 8.44
N LEU A 50 -2.50 -2.23 8.56
CA LEU A 50 -1.20 -2.80 8.89
C LEU A 50 -1.02 -4.14 8.16
N TRP A 51 0.03 -4.27 7.35
CA TRP A 51 0.47 -5.56 6.84
C TRP A 51 1.27 -6.30 7.89
N LEU A 52 0.83 -7.52 8.18
CA LEU A 52 1.38 -8.40 9.20
C LEU A 52 2.16 -9.54 8.57
N GLN A 53 3.28 -9.91 9.20
CA GLN A 53 4.19 -10.96 8.74
C GLN A 53 3.53 -12.34 8.63
N HIS A 54 4.30 -13.31 8.10
CA HIS A 54 4.00 -14.73 8.15
C HIS A 54 3.75 -15.22 9.58
N GLY A 55 3.07 -16.35 9.72
CA GLY A 55 2.89 -17.06 11.00
C GLY A 55 1.67 -16.66 11.81
N TRP A 56 1.05 -15.51 11.54
CA TRP A 56 -0.19 -15.14 12.26
C TRP A 56 -1.38 -16.04 11.91
N LEU A 57 -1.46 -16.54 10.68
CA LEU A 57 -2.54 -17.44 10.22
C LEU A 57 -2.05 -18.85 9.92
N ALA A 58 -0.85 -18.99 9.47
CA ALA A 58 -0.08 -20.21 9.17
C ALA A 58 1.20 -19.84 8.40
N ASP A 59 1.78 -20.79 7.66
CA ASP A 59 3.05 -20.72 6.92
C ASP A 59 4.27 -20.74 7.84
N ASP A 60 4.28 -21.71 8.74
CA ASP A 60 5.46 -22.05 9.51
C ASP A 60 6.65 -22.45 8.60
N GLY A 61 6.34 -22.98 7.42
CA GLY A 61 7.32 -23.33 6.43
C GLY A 61 8.18 -22.15 5.98
N TRP A 62 7.65 -20.95 5.95
CA TRP A 62 8.44 -19.75 5.65
C TRP A 62 9.53 -19.53 6.70
N PHE A 63 9.21 -19.63 7.98
CA PHE A 63 10.20 -19.47 9.06
C PHE A 63 11.29 -20.55 8.98
N ILE A 64 10.90 -21.80 8.72
CA ILE A 64 11.85 -22.91 8.56
C ILE A 64 12.79 -22.66 7.37
N ARG A 65 12.23 -22.31 6.20
CA ARG A 65 13.04 -22.03 5.00
C ARG A 65 14.00 -20.86 5.16
N ASN A 66 13.68 -19.91 6.06
CA ASN A 66 14.48 -18.71 6.29
C ASN A 66 15.31 -18.76 7.59
N GLY A 67 15.36 -19.90 8.28
CA GLY A 67 16.14 -20.06 9.52
C GLY A 67 15.68 -19.19 10.67
N LYS A 68 14.36 -18.96 10.77
CA LYS A 68 13.71 -18.08 11.75
C LYS A 68 12.70 -18.83 12.63
N GLU A 69 12.96 -20.11 12.89
CA GLU A 69 12.03 -21.01 13.64
C GLU A 69 11.73 -20.51 15.05
N ASP A 70 12.67 -19.80 15.65
CA ASP A 70 12.50 -19.17 16.98
C ASP A 70 11.33 -18.17 17.03
N ARG A 71 10.98 -17.54 15.91
CA ARG A 71 9.88 -16.60 15.79
C ARG A 71 8.51 -17.27 15.73
N MET A 72 8.41 -18.49 15.24
CA MET A 72 7.13 -19.20 15.09
C MET A 72 6.32 -19.27 16.39
N ASN A 73 6.98 -19.68 17.48
CA ASN A 73 6.34 -19.81 18.78
C ASN A 73 5.92 -18.46 19.38
N GLN A 74 6.66 -17.38 19.07
CA GLN A 74 6.34 -16.04 19.56
C GLN A 74 4.97 -15.56 19.04
N LEU A 75 4.65 -15.84 17.77
CA LEU A 75 3.37 -15.43 17.15
C LEU A 75 2.16 -16.24 17.69
N ARG A 76 2.42 -17.37 18.34
CA ARG A 76 1.40 -18.21 19.00
C ARG A 76 1.22 -17.91 20.49
N ASP A 77 2.13 -17.12 21.06
CA ASP A 77 2.05 -16.69 22.45
C ASP A 77 0.84 -15.76 22.66
N PRO A 78 -0.09 -16.08 23.59
CA PRO A 78 -1.18 -15.17 23.94
C PRO A 78 -0.73 -13.77 24.35
N ALA A 79 0.45 -13.63 24.98
CA ALA A 79 1.00 -12.34 25.36
C ALA A 79 1.44 -11.51 24.13
N ALA A 80 2.01 -12.15 23.11
CA ALA A 80 2.35 -11.49 21.84
C ALA A 80 1.08 -11.03 21.11
N LEU A 81 0.05 -11.85 21.06
CA LEU A 81 -1.26 -11.48 20.50
C LEU A 81 -1.87 -10.28 21.24
N ALA A 82 -1.86 -10.30 22.58
CA ALA A 82 -2.37 -9.19 23.39
C ALA A 82 -1.57 -7.89 23.15
N ALA A 83 -0.25 -7.99 23.03
CA ALA A 83 0.62 -6.86 22.73
C ALA A 83 0.32 -6.29 21.32
N GLN A 84 0.08 -7.14 20.33
CA GLN A 84 -0.29 -6.72 18.98
C GLN A 84 -1.65 -6.00 18.95
N VAL A 85 -2.65 -6.50 19.69
CA VAL A 85 -3.94 -5.82 19.83
C VAL A 85 -3.78 -4.43 20.45
N GLU A 86 -2.99 -4.33 21.52
CA GLU A 86 -2.74 -3.04 22.20
C GLU A 86 -1.96 -2.07 21.30
N LEU A 87 -0.98 -2.57 20.55
CA LEU A 87 -0.26 -1.77 19.55
C LEU A 87 -1.23 -1.23 18.51
N CYS A 88 -2.11 -2.06 17.95
CA CYS A 88 -3.10 -1.64 16.96
C CYS A 88 -4.04 -0.56 17.51
N ARG A 89 -4.57 -0.74 18.73
CA ARG A 89 -5.43 0.26 19.38
C ARG A 89 -4.74 1.58 19.57
N ARG A 90 -3.51 1.54 20.08
CA ARG A 90 -2.70 2.74 20.35
C ARG A 90 -2.43 3.56 19.09
N HIS A 91 -2.36 2.91 17.94
CA HIS A 91 -2.02 3.55 16.66
C HIS A 91 -3.21 3.66 15.70
N HIS A 92 -4.43 3.47 16.21
CA HIS A 92 -5.66 3.53 15.43
C HIS A 92 -5.66 2.61 14.19
N ILE A 93 -4.97 1.47 14.31
CA ILE A 93 -4.98 0.41 13.28
C ILE A 93 -6.26 -0.39 13.44
N THR A 94 -7.06 -0.45 12.40
CA THR A 94 -8.31 -1.21 12.36
C THR A 94 -8.31 -2.30 11.30
N ASP A 95 -7.58 -2.09 10.21
CA ASP A 95 -7.47 -3.05 9.12
C ASP A 95 -6.18 -3.86 9.24
N LEU A 96 -6.32 -5.16 9.31
CA LEU A 96 -5.21 -6.08 9.49
C LEU A 96 -5.10 -6.97 8.27
N PHE A 97 -3.93 -6.99 7.64
CA PHE A 97 -3.62 -7.78 6.46
C PHE A 97 -2.58 -8.86 6.80
N PRO A 98 -2.96 -9.91 7.55
CA PRO A 98 -2.03 -10.99 7.89
C PRO A 98 -1.65 -11.78 6.64
N HIS A 99 -0.36 -12.07 6.51
CA HIS A 99 0.23 -12.69 5.33
C HIS A 99 -0.31 -14.11 5.09
N LEU A 100 -0.83 -14.36 3.89
CA LEU A 100 -1.29 -15.65 3.41
C LEU A 100 -1.01 -15.76 1.89
N CYS A 101 0.22 -15.51 1.49
CA CYS A 101 0.70 -15.58 0.11
C CYS A 101 2.12 -16.19 0.06
N PRO A 102 2.65 -16.56 -1.12
CA PRO A 102 1.97 -16.51 -2.41
C PRO A 102 0.87 -17.57 -2.53
N ALA A 103 -0.05 -17.39 -3.49
CA ALA A 103 -0.91 -18.48 -3.94
C ALA A 103 -0.06 -19.59 -4.56
N ASN A 104 -0.53 -20.82 -4.48
CA ASN A 104 0.13 -21.96 -5.13
C ASN A 104 0.14 -21.80 -6.65
N SER A 105 0.97 -22.57 -7.34
CA SER A 105 1.09 -22.50 -8.80
C SER A 105 -0.22 -22.80 -9.57
N ASP A 106 -1.16 -23.53 -8.94
CA ASP A 106 -2.50 -23.81 -9.47
C ASP A 106 -3.54 -22.72 -9.09
N GLY A 107 -3.17 -21.74 -8.30
CA GLY A 107 -4.02 -20.65 -7.84
C GLY A 107 -4.66 -20.87 -6.47
N ALA A 108 -4.61 -22.05 -5.88
CA ALA A 108 -5.15 -22.27 -4.54
C ALA A 108 -4.37 -21.49 -3.48
N LEU A 109 -5.05 -21.05 -2.43
CA LEU A 109 -4.37 -20.44 -1.27
C LEU A 109 -3.48 -21.47 -0.56
N PRO A 110 -2.39 -21.01 0.11
CA PRO A 110 -1.65 -21.85 1.03
C PRO A 110 -2.56 -22.43 2.13
N ALA A 111 -2.21 -23.61 2.65
CA ALA A 111 -2.92 -24.17 3.77
C ALA A 111 -2.80 -23.29 5.01
N VAL A 112 -3.90 -23.12 5.73
CA VAL A 112 -3.96 -22.43 7.02
C VAL A 112 -4.05 -23.40 8.19
N ASP A 113 -3.57 -22.99 9.35
CA ASP A 113 -3.85 -23.64 10.62
C ASP A 113 -5.15 -23.04 11.20
N ASP A 114 -6.27 -23.74 11.06
CA ASP A 114 -7.58 -23.24 11.50
C ASP A 114 -7.60 -22.88 13.00
N ALA A 115 -6.86 -23.60 13.85
CA ALA A 115 -6.77 -23.29 15.26
C ALA A 115 -6.00 -21.97 15.50
N GLN A 116 -4.97 -21.70 14.70
CA GLN A 116 -4.23 -20.45 14.76
C GLN A 116 -5.06 -19.27 14.23
N VAL A 117 -5.77 -19.46 13.13
CA VAL A 117 -6.71 -18.46 12.60
C VAL A 117 -7.74 -18.09 13.65
N GLU A 118 -8.35 -19.08 14.32
CA GLU A 118 -9.35 -18.84 15.35
C GLU A 118 -8.77 -18.15 16.60
N ARG A 119 -7.52 -18.46 16.99
CA ARG A 119 -6.82 -17.72 18.07
C ARG A 119 -6.60 -16.27 17.70
N PHE A 120 -6.12 -16.02 16.47
CA PHE A 120 -5.89 -14.66 15.97
C PHE A 120 -7.20 -13.88 15.92
N LEU A 121 -8.25 -14.45 15.30
CA LEU A 121 -9.57 -13.82 15.24
C LEU A 121 -10.20 -13.65 16.63
N GLY A 122 -9.86 -14.50 17.60
CA GLY A 122 -10.27 -14.36 18.99
C GLY A 122 -9.65 -13.16 19.67
N ALA A 123 -8.36 -12.90 19.44
CA ALA A 123 -7.67 -11.74 19.98
C ALA A 123 -8.19 -10.42 19.38
N PHE A 124 -8.51 -10.43 18.09
CA PHE A 124 -9.04 -9.28 17.34
C PHE A 124 -10.57 -9.29 17.19
N ALA A 125 -11.29 -9.85 18.19
CA ALA A 125 -12.74 -9.99 18.12
C ALA A 125 -13.53 -8.68 18.34
N ALA A 126 -12.88 -7.62 18.80
CA ALA A 126 -13.53 -6.34 19.01
C ALA A 126 -13.97 -5.72 17.66
N PRO A 127 -15.15 -5.05 17.64
CA PRO A 127 -15.81 -4.65 16.38
C PRO A 127 -15.06 -3.59 15.58
N GLU A 128 -14.10 -2.93 16.18
CA GLU A 128 -13.23 -1.97 15.48
C GLU A 128 -12.26 -2.65 14.51
N PHE A 129 -11.94 -3.94 14.69
CA PHE A 129 -10.96 -4.64 13.87
C PHE A 129 -11.58 -5.35 12.67
N ARG A 130 -10.95 -5.24 11.53
CA ARG A 130 -11.28 -5.92 10.29
C ARG A 130 -10.08 -6.76 9.84
N VAL A 131 -10.16 -8.06 10.07
CA VAL A 131 -9.09 -8.97 9.64
C VAL A 131 -9.39 -9.44 8.21
N MET A 132 -8.49 -9.14 7.30
CA MET A 132 -8.56 -9.46 5.88
C MET A 132 -7.24 -10.10 5.45
N PRO A 133 -7.12 -11.43 5.38
CA PRO A 133 -5.90 -12.09 4.95
C PRO A 133 -5.35 -11.52 3.66
N TRP A 134 -4.06 -11.26 3.63
CA TRP A 134 -3.33 -10.81 2.45
C TRP A 134 -3.02 -12.02 1.56
N VAL A 135 -3.69 -12.09 0.42
CA VAL A 135 -3.73 -13.25 -0.47
C VAL A 135 -3.24 -12.90 -1.88
N GLY A 136 -2.72 -13.89 -2.58
CA GLY A 136 -2.21 -13.75 -3.96
C GLY A 136 -0.69 -13.74 -4.00
N GLY A 137 -0.07 -12.57 -3.83
CA GLY A 137 1.38 -12.39 -3.90
C GLY A 137 1.95 -12.44 -5.32
N ALA A 138 3.27 -12.54 -5.42
CA ALA A 138 3.94 -12.70 -6.71
C ALA A 138 3.64 -14.09 -7.31
N TYR A 139 3.40 -14.12 -8.61
CA TYR A 139 3.20 -15.37 -9.34
C TYR A 139 4.23 -15.54 -10.46
N GLU A 140 4.58 -16.81 -10.74
CA GLU A 140 5.49 -17.12 -11.82
C GLU A 140 4.82 -16.95 -13.21
N SER A 141 5.61 -16.60 -14.21
CA SER A 141 5.12 -16.45 -15.59
C SER A 141 4.44 -17.74 -16.09
N GLY A 142 3.21 -17.63 -16.56
CA GLY A 142 2.42 -18.73 -17.09
C GLY A 142 1.33 -19.28 -16.18
N ALA A 143 1.39 -19.00 -14.87
CA ALA A 143 0.37 -19.38 -13.91
C ALA A 143 -0.04 -18.14 -13.11
N GLY A 144 -1.20 -17.59 -13.40
CA GLY A 144 -1.66 -16.36 -12.73
C GLY A 144 -3.09 -16.01 -13.13
N PRO A 145 -3.57 -14.82 -12.79
CA PRO A 145 -4.98 -14.47 -12.98
C PRO A 145 -5.44 -14.41 -14.44
N SER A 146 -4.55 -14.50 -15.43
CA SER A 146 -4.91 -14.66 -16.83
C SER A 146 -5.48 -16.06 -17.15
N ASP A 147 -5.09 -17.09 -16.37
CA ASP A 147 -5.61 -18.44 -16.51
C ASP A 147 -6.92 -18.61 -15.75
N ALA A 148 -7.96 -19.06 -16.43
CA ALA A 148 -9.28 -19.27 -15.83
C ALA A 148 -9.30 -20.39 -14.77
N ASN A 149 -8.50 -21.45 -14.95
CA ASN A 149 -8.40 -22.53 -13.95
C ASN A 149 -7.72 -22.04 -12.69
N TRP A 150 -6.66 -21.24 -12.84
CA TRP A 150 -5.98 -20.60 -11.72
C TRP A 150 -6.95 -19.68 -10.94
N ARG A 151 -7.71 -18.83 -11.63
CA ARG A 151 -8.71 -17.99 -10.99
C ARG A 151 -9.79 -18.79 -10.26
N ASN A 152 -10.27 -19.86 -10.90
CA ASN A 152 -11.28 -20.73 -10.29
C ASN A 152 -10.76 -21.38 -8.99
N ALA A 153 -9.54 -21.91 -8.97
CA ALA A 153 -8.92 -22.47 -7.78
C ALA A 153 -8.74 -21.41 -6.66
N PHE A 154 -8.32 -20.20 -7.03
CA PHE A 154 -8.18 -19.08 -6.13
C PHE A 154 -9.53 -18.69 -5.49
N VAL A 155 -10.57 -18.53 -6.30
CA VAL A 155 -11.93 -18.18 -5.84
C VAL A 155 -12.51 -19.26 -4.94
N VAL A 156 -12.36 -20.54 -5.31
CA VAL A 156 -12.85 -21.68 -4.51
C VAL A 156 -12.15 -21.74 -3.16
N SER A 157 -10.82 -21.55 -3.12
CA SER A 157 -10.09 -21.60 -1.85
C SER A 157 -10.39 -20.41 -0.94
N ILE A 158 -10.66 -19.22 -1.49
CA ILE A 158 -11.15 -18.07 -0.72
C ILE A 158 -12.56 -18.33 -0.18
N ALA A 159 -13.46 -18.86 -0.98
CA ALA A 159 -14.81 -19.20 -0.54
C ALA A 159 -14.77 -20.21 0.62
N ASP A 160 -13.91 -21.23 0.54
CA ASP A 160 -13.70 -22.21 1.61
C ASP A 160 -13.14 -21.55 2.88
N LEU A 161 -12.10 -20.72 2.76
CA LEU A 161 -11.51 -19.97 3.88
C LEU A 161 -12.56 -19.12 4.60
N MET A 162 -13.35 -18.37 3.83
CA MET A 162 -14.40 -17.49 4.38
C MET A 162 -15.54 -18.28 5.03
N ALA A 163 -15.87 -19.48 4.50
CA ALA A 163 -16.89 -20.35 5.08
C ALA A 163 -16.43 -20.97 6.41
N ARG A 164 -15.16 -21.40 6.51
CA ARG A 164 -14.55 -21.94 7.73
C ARG A 164 -14.36 -20.87 8.81
N HIS A 165 -14.06 -19.64 8.41
CA HIS A 165 -13.76 -18.52 9.31
C HIS A 165 -14.67 -17.30 9.09
N PRO A 166 -15.95 -17.39 9.45
CA PRO A 166 -16.95 -16.35 9.16
C PRO A 166 -16.69 -15.01 9.88
N ARG A 167 -15.76 -14.97 10.84
CA ARG A 167 -15.31 -13.72 11.49
C ARG A 167 -14.35 -12.91 10.66
N LEU A 168 -13.71 -13.47 9.62
CA LEU A 168 -12.93 -12.69 8.69
C LEU A 168 -13.79 -11.57 8.09
N ALA A 169 -13.26 -10.36 8.02
CA ALA A 169 -13.96 -9.20 7.46
C ALA A 169 -13.99 -9.22 5.92
N GLY A 170 -13.11 -9.97 5.30
CA GLY A 170 -12.95 -10.08 3.86
C GLY A 170 -11.59 -10.65 3.51
N VAL A 171 -11.07 -10.31 2.34
CA VAL A 171 -9.68 -10.58 1.93
C VAL A 171 -9.02 -9.33 1.38
N HIS A 172 -7.70 -9.26 1.49
CA HIS A 172 -6.85 -8.25 0.87
C HIS A 172 -6.06 -8.90 -0.29
N VAL A 173 -6.53 -8.64 -1.51
CA VAL A 173 -5.98 -9.22 -2.74
C VAL A 173 -4.77 -8.42 -3.18
N ASN A 174 -3.62 -9.04 -3.23
CA ASN A 174 -2.40 -8.49 -3.83
C ASN A 174 -1.84 -9.52 -4.81
N ILE A 175 -1.87 -9.24 -6.11
CA ILE A 175 -1.34 -10.12 -7.13
C ILE A 175 -0.38 -9.32 -8.02
N GLU A 176 0.84 -9.80 -8.11
CA GLU A 176 1.91 -9.13 -8.83
C GLU A 176 2.65 -10.09 -9.77
N PRO A 177 3.00 -9.63 -10.99
CA PRO A 177 2.72 -8.30 -11.56
C PRO A 177 1.33 -8.22 -12.21
N CYS A 178 0.59 -7.13 -11.96
CA CYS A 178 -0.68 -6.85 -12.63
C CYS A 178 -0.68 -5.40 -13.16
N PRO A 179 0.03 -5.10 -14.25
CA PRO A 179 0.08 -3.75 -14.81
C PRO A 179 -1.27 -3.30 -15.36
N SER A 180 -1.37 -2.01 -15.71
CA SER A 180 -2.55 -1.44 -16.35
C SER A 180 -3.04 -2.27 -17.54
N GLY A 181 -4.36 -2.51 -17.59
CA GLY A 181 -4.98 -3.30 -18.64
C GLY A 181 -4.97 -4.80 -18.39
N HIS A 182 -4.51 -5.28 -17.25
CA HIS A 182 -4.48 -6.70 -16.92
C HIS A 182 -5.90 -7.25 -16.72
N ALA A 183 -6.50 -7.81 -17.79
CA ALA A 183 -7.89 -8.31 -17.78
C ALA A 183 -8.12 -9.42 -16.75
N GLY A 184 -7.13 -10.26 -16.51
CA GLY A 184 -7.23 -11.37 -15.54
C GLY A 184 -7.52 -10.91 -14.11
N LEU A 185 -6.94 -9.80 -13.67
CA LEU A 185 -7.24 -9.24 -12.34
C LEU A 185 -8.70 -8.73 -12.28
N LEU A 186 -9.17 -8.05 -13.32
CA LEU A 186 -10.56 -7.59 -13.38
C LEU A 186 -11.54 -8.75 -13.32
N ASN A 187 -11.27 -9.81 -14.11
CA ASN A 187 -12.07 -11.03 -14.12
C ASN A 187 -12.06 -11.71 -12.75
N LEU A 188 -10.91 -11.82 -12.10
CA LEU A 188 -10.79 -12.39 -10.76
C LEU A 188 -11.66 -11.66 -9.75
N LEU A 189 -11.62 -10.33 -9.73
CA LEU A 189 -12.42 -9.52 -8.80
C LEU A 189 -13.93 -9.67 -9.08
N GLU A 190 -14.33 -9.80 -10.34
CA GLU A 190 -15.71 -10.11 -10.75
C GLU A 190 -16.14 -11.52 -10.30
N GLU A 191 -15.25 -12.50 -10.45
CA GLU A 191 -15.51 -13.89 -10.04
C GLU A 191 -15.51 -14.06 -8.50
N LEU A 192 -14.77 -13.23 -7.76
CA LEU A 192 -14.76 -13.22 -6.29
C LEU A 192 -16.05 -12.65 -5.70
N ARG A 193 -16.65 -11.62 -6.29
CA ARG A 193 -17.79 -10.92 -5.70
C ARG A 193 -18.99 -11.83 -5.37
N PRO A 194 -19.42 -12.76 -6.24
CA PRO A 194 -20.56 -13.64 -5.95
C PRO A 194 -20.35 -14.62 -4.80
N VAL A 195 -19.09 -14.99 -4.50
CA VAL A 195 -18.78 -15.95 -3.43
C VAL A 195 -18.61 -15.30 -2.06
N PHE A 196 -18.56 -13.97 -2.02
CA PHE A 196 -18.47 -13.21 -0.77
C PHE A 196 -19.84 -13.04 -0.11
N PRO A 197 -20.01 -13.43 1.16
CA PRO A 197 -21.20 -13.13 1.94
C PRO A 197 -21.44 -11.61 2.01
N THR A 198 -22.70 -11.21 2.12
CA THR A 198 -23.06 -9.79 2.28
C THR A 198 -22.34 -9.17 3.47
N GLY A 199 -21.75 -7.99 3.26
CA GLY A 199 -21.00 -7.25 4.28
C GLY A 199 -19.52 -7.63 4.41
N LYS A 200 -19.05 -8.60 3.62
CA LYS A 200 -17.60 -8.90 3.53
C LYS A 200 -16.92 -8.06 2.46
N LEU A 201 -15.66 -7.69 2.71
CA LEU A 201 -14.91 -6.75 1.92
C LEU A 201 -13.94 -7.46 0.95
N ILE A 202 -13.86 -6.94 -0.26
CA ILE A 202 -12.73 -7.17 -1.16
C ILE A 202 -11.85 -5.92 -1.08
N SER A 203 -10.72 -6.04 -0.40
CA SER A 203 -9.65 -5.04 -0.38
C SER A 203 -8.61 -5.41 -1.43
N VAL A 204 -8.00 -4.42 -2.09
CA VAL A 204 -7.02 -4.64 -3.16
C VAL A 204 -5.77 -3.80 -2.88
N ALA A 205 -4.60 -4.44 -2.89
CA ALA A 205 -3.33 -3.74 -2.99
C ALA A 205 -3.22 -3.16 -4.40
N ALA A 206 -3.19 -1.84 -4.48
CA ALA A 206 -3.27 -1.12 -5.73
C ALA A 206 -1.92 -0.53 -6.11
N TYR A 207 -1.54 -0.66 -7.38
CA TYR A 207 -0.42 0.11 -7.89
C TYR A 207 -0.75 1.60 -7.94
N PRO A 208 0.23 2.47 -7.63
CA PRO A 208 0.03 3.90 -7.63
C PRO A 208 -0.15 4.46 -9.06
N PRO A 209 -0.71 5.67 -9.19
CA PRO A 209 -0.82 6.38 -10.46
C PRO A 209 0.55 6.64 -11.13
N PRO A 210 0.67 6.57 -12.47
CA PRO A 210 1.89 6.97 -13.17
C PRO A 210 2.12 8.47 -13.04
N THR A 211 3.37 8.88 -12.86
CA THR A 211 3.75 10.31 -12.81
C THR A 211 4.93 10.59 -13.74
N ILE A 212 5.23 11.90 -13.95
CA ILE A 212 6.39 12.29 -14.73
C ILE A 212 7.71 11.80 -14.10
N LEU A 213 7.75 11.69 -12.77
CA LEU A 213 8.94 11.28 -12.03
C LEU A 213 9.08 9.77 -11.94
N HIS A 214 7.97 9.02 -12.06
CA HIS A 214 7.93 7.58 -11.93
C HIS A 214 6.99 7.00 -12.99
N ARG A 215 7.57 6.49 -14.09
CA ARG A 215 6.84 6.08 -15.29
C ARG A 215 7.06 4.61 -15.67
N PHE A 216 7.39 3.77 -14.71
CA PHE A 216 7.58 2.34 -14.97
C PHE A 216 6.21 1.69 -15.20
N PRO A 217 5.88 1.22 -16.43
CA PRO A 217 4.53 0.79 -16.77
C PRO A 217 4.06 -0.42 -15.98
N ASP A 218 5.00 -1.26 -15.53
CA ASP A 218 4.69 -2.54 -14.89
C ASP A 218 4.26 -2.41 -13.42
N VAL A 219 4.48 -1.24 -12.82
CA VAL A 219 4.16 -0.95 -11.40
C VAL A 219 3.21 0.24 -11.24
N HIS A 220 2.42 0.53 -12.28
CA HIS A 220 1.44 1.62 -12.24
C HIS A 220 0.10 1.23 -12.83
N TRP A 221 -0.95 1.84 -12.31
CA TRP A 221 -2.28 1.81 -12.91
C TRP A 221 -2.65 3.19 -13.46
N GLU A 222 -2.87 3.24 -14.77
CA GLU A 222 -3.48 4.38 -15.44
C GLU A 222 -4.88 4.63 -14.90
N GLU A 223 -5.35 5.88 -14.92
CA GLU A 223 -6.65 6.29 -14.35
C GLU A 223 -7.81 5.38 -14.76
N GLY A 224 -7.92 5.06 -16.05
CA GLY A 224 -8.99 4.22 -16.56
C GLY A 224 -9.00 2.81 -15.96
N TYR A 225 -7.82 2.22 -15.75
CA TYR A 225 -7.68 0.90 -15.15
C TYR A 225 -7.89 0.94 -13.64
N PHE A 226 -7.31 1.93 -12.95
CA PHE A 226 -7.52 2.15 -11.53
C PHE A 226 -9.01 2.25 -11.20
N ARG A 227 -9.78 3.02 -11.98
CA ARG A 227 -11.23 3.15 -11.82
C ARG A 227 -11.96 1.83 -12.07
N GLN A 228 -11.52 1.02 -13.05
CA GLN A 228 -12.12 -0.29 -13.30
C GLN A 228 -11.89 -1.25 -12.12
N VAL A 229 -10.71 -1.27 -11.53
CA VAL A 229 -10.43 -2.04 -10.30
C VAL A 229 -11.29 -1.51 -9.14
N ALA A 230 -11.32 -0.19 -8.93
CA ALA A 230 -12.12 0.43 -7.88
C ALA A 230 -13.60 0.04 -7.93
N THR A 231 -14.21 -0.05 -9.13
CA THR A 231 -15.62 -0.47 -9.25
C THR A 231 -15.88 -1.94 -8.87
N ARG A 232 -14.85 -2.77 -8.75
CA ARG A 232 -14.93 -4.21 -8.45
C ARG A 232 -14.52 -4.59 -7.03
N CYS A 233 -14.02 -3.65 -6.25
CA CYS A 233 -13.62 -3.85 -4.86
C CYS A 233 -14.35 -2.88 -3.93
N ASP A 234 -14.11 -3.01 -2.63
CA ASP A 234 -14.68 -2.14 -1.60
C ASP A 234 -13.62 -1.17 -1.05
N GLN A 235 -12.34 -1.59 -1.10
CA GLN A 235 -11.20 -0.84 -0.57
C GLN A 235 -10.00 -0.99 -1.50
N MET A 236 -9.29 0.12 -1.69
CA MET A 236 -8.00 0.21 -2.37
C MET A 236 -6.93 0.58 -1.34
N VAL A 237 -5.87 -0.21 -1.24
CA VAL A 237 -4.69 0.13 -0.43
C VAL A 237 -3.54 0.39 -1.39
N VAL A 238 -3.16 1.66 -1.56
CA VAL A 238 -2.22 2.06 -2.62
C VAL A 238 -0.79 1.87 -2.13
N MET A 239 -0.01 1.06 -2.81
CA MET A 239 1.40 0.80 -2.49
C MET A 239 2.27 1.98 -2.96
N MET A 240 2.68 2.86 -2.03
CA MET A 240 3.37 4.11 -2.35
C MET A 240 4.85 4.04 -1.95
N TYR A 241 5.54 3.01 -2.39
CA TYR A 241 6.95 2.70 -2.09
C TYR A 241 7.63 2.02 -3.29
N ASP A 242 8.90 1.61 -3.17
CA ASP A 242 9.75 1.02 -4.22
C ASP A 242 9.85 1.91 -5.46
N THR A 243 10.23 3.18 -5.22
CA THR A 243 10.17 4.22 -6.26
C THR A 243 11.47 4.44 -7.01
N SER A 244 12.57 3.85 -6.59
CA SER A 244 13.94 4.14 -7.07
C SER A 244 14.35 5.62 -6.96
N ILE A 245 13.60 6.46 -6.25
CA ILE A 245 13.91 7.87 -6.07
C ILE A 245 14.98 8.05 -4.99
N ARG A 246 16.05 8.80 -5.32
CA ARG A 246 17.21 9.05 -4.44
C ARG A 246 17.20 10.46 -3.81
N THR A 247 16.07 11.16 -3.83
CA THR A 247 15.99 12.54 -3.33
C THR A 247 14.72 12.76 -2.52
N PRO A 248 14.79 13.07 -1.21
CA PRO A 248 13.62 13.23 -0.34
C PRO A 248 12.58 14.22 -0.88
N LYS A 249 13.00 15.35 -1.50
CA LYS A 249 12.06 16.31 -2.10
C LYS A 249 11.26 15.72 -3.26
N LEU A 250 11.90 14.93 -4.12
CA LEU A 250 11.21 14.28 -5.25
C LEU A 250 10.26 13.20 -4.73
N TYR A 251 10.68 12.42 -3.75
CA TYR A 251 9.83 11.41 -3.12
C TYR A 251 8.60 12.04 -2.43
N ARG A 252 8.78 13.09 -1.62
CA ARG A 252 7.65 13.83 -1.01
C ARG A 252 6.68 14.37 -2.06
N ASN A 253 7.20 14.88 -3.20
CA ASN A 253 6.36 15.36 -4.29
C ASN A 253 5.59 14.21 -4.97
N LEU A 254 6.23 13.05 -5.11
CA LEU A 254 5.60 11.85 -5.64
C LEU A 254 4.45 11.40 -4.73
N MET A 255 4.72 11.25 -3.43
CA MET A 255 3.72 10.91 -2.42
C MET A 255 2.53 11.88 -2.41
N ARG A 256 2.81 13.20 -2.55
CA ARG A 256 1.78 14.22 -2.69
C ARG A 256 0.90 13.99 -3.93
N SER A 257 1.50 13.68 -5.07
CA SER A 257 0.77 13.46 -6.32
C SER A 257 -0.08 12.19 -6.23
N TRP A 258 0.52 11.09 -5.80
CA TRP A 258 -0.16 9.81 -5.61
C TRP A 258 -1.33 9.88 -4.63
N THR A 259 -1.17 10.58 -3.52
CA THR A 259 -2.26 10.84 -2.56
C THR A 259 -3.46 11.49 -3.23
N ARG A 260 -3.24 12.55 -4.02
CA ARG A 260 -4.31 13.28 -4.69
C ARG A 260 -5.01 12.44 -5.75
N GLU A 261 -4.22 11.81 -6.60
CA GLU A 261 -4.73 11.05 -7.75
C GLU A 261 -5.45 9.80 -7.30
N ALA A 262 -4.86 9.00 -6.42
CA ALA A 262 -5.48 7.78 -5.89
C ALA A 262 -6.84 8.05 -5.23
N ILE A 263 -6.92 9.06 -4.35
CA ILE A 263 -8.18 9.44 -3.69
C ILE A 263 -9.20 9.94 -4.72
N SER A 264 -8.77 10.73 -5.72
CA SER A 264 -9.66 11.27 -6.75
C SER A 264 -10.18 10.20 -7.72
N TRP A 265 -9.37 9.16 -7.99
CA TRP A 265 -9.71 8.11 -8.93
C TRP A 265 -10.54 6.97 -8.32
N ALA A 266 -10.45 6.79 -7.02
CA ALA A 266 -11.17 5.72 -6.31
C ALA A 266 -12.71 5.91 -6.26
N GLY A 267 -13.21 7.11 -6.55
CA GLY A 267 -14.65 7.41 -6.49
C GLY A 267 -15.18 7.36 -5.07
N ASP A 268 -16.11 6.46 -4.81
CA ASP A 268 -16.74 6.25 -3.49
C ASP A 268 -16.06 5.14 -2.66
N LYS A 269 -15.03 4.49 -3.20
CA LYS A 269 -14.36 3.36 -2.54
C LYS A 269 -13.41 3.83 -1.44
N GLN A 270 -13.27 3.00 -0.41
CA GLN A 270 -12.34 3.24 0.67
C GLN A 270 -10.90 3.26 0.16
N VAL A 271 -10.10 4.24 0.57
CA VAL A 271 -8.69 4.36 0.21
C VAL A 271 -7.84 4.43 1.47
N LEU A 272 -6.86 3.55 1.54
CA LEU A 272 -5.72 3.66 2.43
C LEU A 272 -4.46 3.93 1.60
N LEU A 273 -3.57 4.75 2.15
CA LEU A 273 -2.31 5.13 1.51
C LEU A 273 -1.17 4.33 2.15
N GLY A 274 -0.54 3.44 1.39
CA GLY A 274 0.55 2.58 1.85
C GLY A 274 1.83 3.37 2.13
N LEU A 275 2.39 3.22 3.31
CA LEU A 275 3.61 3.90 3.76
C LEU A 275 4.70 2.87 4.05
N PRO A 276 5.95 3.08 3.60
CA PRO A 276 7.06 2.18 3.87
C PRO A 276 7.62 2.39 5.29
N THR A 277 7.96 1.28 5.95
CA THR A 277 8.68 1.24 7.23
C THR A 277 9.69 0.09 7.26
N TYR A 278 10.26 -0.27 6.11
CA TYR A 278 11.22 -1.35 5.96
C TYR A 278 12.54 -0.84 5.39
N ASP A 279 13.63 -1.56 5.69
CA ASP A 279 15.00 -1.17 5.38
C ASP A 279 15.63 -2.00 4.24
N ASP A 280 14.84 -2.65 3.39
CA ASP A 280 15.34 -3.50 2.30
C ASP A 280 16.02 -2.69 1.18
N ALA A 281 17.21 -2.19 1.47
CA ALA A 281 18.04 -1.49 0.49
C ALA A 281 18.61 -2.42 -0.61
N ASP A 282 18.55 -3.73 -0.40
CA ASP A 282 19.13 -4.72 -1.32
C ASP A 282 18.24 -4.95 -2.55
N SER A 283 16.96 -4.62 -2.47
CA SER A 283 16.03 -4.70 -3.61
C SER A 283 16.42 -3.80 -4.79
N GLY A 284 17.23 -2.75 -4.53
CA GLY A 284 17.68 -1.79 -5.54
C GLY A 284 16.65 -0.71 -5.90
N ASP A 285 15.38 -0.95 -5.66
CA ASP A 285 14.27 -0.04 -5.94
C ASP A 285 13.86 0.79 -4.72
N HIS A 286 14.24 0.37 -3.53
CA HIS A 286 14.02 1.04 -2.26
C HIS A 286 15.27 1.76 -1.75
N ASP A 287 15.10 2.97 -1.20
CA ASP A 287 16.14 3.71 -0.48
C ASP A 287 15.60 4.19 0.85
N PRO A 288 15.84 3.48 1.97
CA PRO A 288 15.26 3.81 3.28
C PRO A 288 15.68 5.19 3.81
N SER A 289 16.78 5.76 3.31
CA SER A 289 17.15 7.13 3.63
C SER A 289 16.24 8.18 2.99
N VAL A 290 15.51 7.81 1.95
CA VAL A 290 14.59 8.64 1.16
C VAL A 290 13.14 8.18 1.34
N GLU A 291 12.89 6.89 1.13
CA GLU A 291 11.59 6.24 1.22
C GLU A 291 11.34 5.74 2.64
N ASN A 292 11.05 6.64 3.55
CA ASN A 292 10.78 6.34 4.95
C ASN A 292 9.50 7.03 5.42
N LEU A 293 9.04 6.62 6.59
CA LEU A 293 7.79 7.07 7.18
C LEU A 293 7.66 8.60 7.23
N MET A 294 8.72 9.32 7.64
CA MET A 294 8.70 10.78 7.75
C MET A 294 8.51 11.47 6.40
N ASN A 295 9.25 11.02 5.40
CA ASN A 295 9.14 11.59 4.06
C ASN A 295 7.81 11.24 3.40
N ALA A 296 7.32 10.01 3.62
CA ALA A 296 6.02 9.56 3.14
C ALA A 296 4.89 10.39 3.76
N LEU A 297 4.83 10.50 5.08
CA LEU A 297 3.83 11.31 5.79
C LEU A 297 3.86 12.77 5.33
N SER A 298 5.05 13.35 5.19
CA SER A 298 5.18 14.74 4.74
C SER A 298 4.56 14.96 3.35
N GLY A 299 4.73 14.02 2.42
CA GLY A 299 4.11 14.08 1.09
C GLY A 299 2.61 13.84 1.14
N VAL A 300 2.15 12.84 1.92
CA VAL A 300 0.73 12.55 2.15
C VAL A 300 -0.01 13.75 2.72
N HIS A 301 0.53 14.38 3.76
CA HIS A 301 -0.06 15.60 4.34
C HIS A 301 -0.21 16.71 3.30
N ALA A 302 0.82 16.96 2.50
CA ALA A 302 0.75 17.96 1.44
C ALA A 302 -0.30 17.60 0.35
N GLY A 303 -0.49 16.32 0.08
CA GLY A 303 -1.52 15.82 -0.81
C GLY A 303 -2.92 16.04 -0.25
N LEU A 304 -3.16 15.65 1.00
CA LEU A 304 -4.44 15.80 1.69
C LEU A 304 -4.84 17.28 1.87
N MET A 305 -3.89 18.14 2.18
CA MET A 305 -4.12 19.59 2.29
C MET A 305 -4.55 20.25 0.97
N SER A 306 -4.40 19.58 -0.17
CA SER A 306 -4.85 20.11 -1.46
C SER A 306 -6.36 19.98 -1.68
N PHE A 307 -7.05 19.19 -0.87
CA PHE A 307 -8.51 19.07 -0.91
C PHE A 307 -9.15 20.14 -0.03
N PRO A 308 -10.16 20.88 -0.52
CA PRO A 308 -10.88 21.87 0.29
C PRO A 308 -11.58 21.27 1.52
N THR A 309 -12.07 20.03 1.35
CA THR A 309 -12.64 19.20 2.42
C THR A 309 -12.10 17.80 2.29
N MET A 310 -11.89 17.11 3.41
CA MET A 310 -11.39 15.74 3.40
C MET A 310 -12.34 14.83 2.63
N PRO A 311 -11.90 14.19 1.54
CA PRO A 311 -12.75 13.29 0.76
C PRO A 311 -13.24 12.11 1.60
N PRO A 312 -14.52 11.71 1.49
CA PRO A 312 -15.06 10.59 2.27
C PRO A 312 -14.44 9.24 1.91
N SER A 313 -13.89 9.11 0.71
CA SER A 313 -13.15 7.92 0.27
C SER A 313 -11.84 7.71 1.04
N TYR A 314 -11.16 8.75 1.47
CA TYR A 314 -9.94 8.63 2.27
C TYR A 314 -10.27 8.13 3.67
N GLN A 315 -9.71 7.00 4.06
CA GLN A 315 -9.93 6.38 5.38
C GLN A 315 -8.73 6.52 6.31
N GLY A 316 -7.52 6.56 5.80
CA GLY A 316 -6.29 6.63 6.57
C GLY A 316 -5.07 6.19 5.77
N VAL A 317 -4.07 5.71 6.48
CA VAL A 317 -2.84 5.15 5.91
C VAL A 317 -2.71 3.67 6.24
N ALA A 318 -1.88 2.94 5.49
CA ALA A 318 -1.55 1.55 5.79
C ALA A 318 -0.03 1.40 5.91
N ILE A 319 0.44 0.81 7.00
CA ILE A 319 1.87 0.63 7.29
C ILE A 319 2.36 -0.66 6.63
N TYR A 320 3.36 -0.57 5.79
CA TYR A 320 4.09 -1.69 5.24
C TYR A 320 5.56 -1.59 5.70
N CYS A 321 6.00 -2.34 6.74
CA CYS A 321 5.34 -3.49 7.36
C CYS A 321 5.56 -3.53 8.90
N ASP A 322 4.82 -4.40 9.61
CA ASP A 322 4.91 -4.52 11.08
C ASP A 322 6.22 -5.12 11.56
N TRP A 323 6.81 -6.04 10.78
CA TRP A 323 7.96 -6.84 11.20
C TRP A 323 9.31 -6.13 11.10
N GLU A 324 9.36 -4.97 10.46
CA GLU A 324 10.55 -4.12 10.39
C GLU A 324 10.35 -2.77 11.07
N MET A 325 9.11 -2.38 11.37
CA MET A 325 8.80 -1.10 12.01
C MET A 325 9.36 -1.02 13.42
N THR A 326 10.23 -0.06 13.65
CA THR A 326 10.92 0.18 14.92
C THR A 326 10.06 0.94 15.94
N SER A 327 10.48 0.92 17.21
CA SER A 327 9.83 1.72 18.27
C SER A 327 9.86 3.22 17.98
N ASP A 328 10.94 3.72 17.37
CA ASP A 328 11.11 5.12 17.02
C ASP A 328 10.19 5.54 15.87
N GLU A 329 9.96 4.66 14.91
CA GLU A 329 8.98 4.90 13.84
C GLU A 329 7.55 4.87 14.35
N TRP A 330 7.21 3.97 15.28
CA TRP A 330 5.92 4.02 15.97
C TRP A 330 5.72 5.32 16.75
N GLN A 331 6.77 5.83 17.39
CA GLN A 331 6.72 7.15 18.03
C GLN A 331 6.55 8.26 16.99
N THR A 332 7.32 8.23 15.91
CA THR A 332 7.22 9.16 14.79
C THR A 332 5.81 9.19 14.21
N PHE A 333 5.18 8.02 14.02
CA PHE A 333 3.81 7.89 13.53
C PHE A 333 2.82 8.58 14.47
N ARG A 334 2.94 8.34 15.79
CA ARG A 334 2.09 9.03 16.78
C ARG A 334 2.24 10.54 16.76
N GLU A 335 3.47 11.03 16.70
CA GLU A 335 3.76 12.46 16.80
C GLU A 335 3.42 13.25 15.53
N ASN A 336 3.44 12.59 14.37
CA ASN A 336 3.30 13.27 13.08
C ASN A 336 2.06 12.84 12.28
N PHE A 337 1.24 11.94 12.81
CA PHE A 337 0.02 11.53 12.13
C PHE A 337 -1.20 11.41 13.04
N LEU A 338 -1.07 10.86 14.25
CA LEU A 338 -2.15 10.71 15.22
C LEU A 338 -2.31 11.98 16.08
#